data_2d4820de91c83458c6fd8902a7ea65e2
#
_entry.id   2d4820de91c83458c6fd8902a7ea65e2
#
_cell.length_a   1.000
_cell.length_b   1.000
_cell.length_c   1.000
_cell.angle_alpha   90.00
_cell.angle_beta   90.00
_cell.angle_gamma   90.00
#
_symmetry.space_group_name_H-M   'P 1'
#
loop_
_entity.id
_entity.type
_entity.pdbx_description
1 polymer ?
#
loop_
_entity_poly.entity_id
_entity_poly.type
_entity_poly.pdbx_seq_one_letter_code
_entity_poly.pdbx_strand_id
1 'polypeptide(L)'
;EEDPKRKQELETMSANCYQIAGGVPQTFWQAIQLFNLATTLIQIEGNGHSISYGRMDQWLYPFYEKDMKNGTIPKEFVLELIENQYVKMNNPTKLKDKSTVVVRNGRGFGGESLVIGGVDREGNDVTNDLTMMMIEASAHTRMMNPWLCVRMHENTPYELKVKTIECIRAGFGHPKVFNDAPAIEAMLKKGHTLEEARDYSVVGCVEPNLPGKENGWHGAGYINSAKIVELALNNGRLMHIDGQLGPDYGSLRTYKTFDEVLEAVDKQFAYWCEQIRGSNDVIDIAHREVKPLPYISSMYEDCIERGKCITEGGAKYNFTAPQAAGIATCADILSTIKQLVFEEKRYTGDELLQAVYDNWEGHDQLYALVNSSKIHHYG
;
A
#
# COMPACT_ATOMS: atom_id res chain seq x y z
N GLU A 1 33.00 -26.07 7.09
CA GLU A 1 32.51 -25.42 8.33
C GLU A 1 33.02 -26.20 9.54
N GLU A 2 33.69 -25.54 10.47
CA GLU A 2 34.33 -26.14 11.65
C GLU A 2 33.36 -26.24 12.84
N ASP A 3 32.34 -25.34 12.92
CA ASP A 3 31.27 -25.39 13.94
C ASP A 3 30.29 -26.53 13.61
N PRO A 4 30.19 -27.57 14.44
CA PRO A 4 29.31 -28.71 14.19
C PRO A 4 27.84 -28.32 14.08
N LYS A 5 27.35 -27.35 14.87
CA LYS A 5 26.00 -26.87 14.82
C LYS A 5 25.71 -26.19 13.46
N ARG A 6 26.58 -25.28 13.07
CA ARG A 6 26.48 -24.60 11.78
C ARG A 6 26.56 -25.54 10.59
N LYS A 7 27.43 -26.53 10.67
CA LYS A 7 27.56 -27.60 9.65
C LYS A 7 26.21 -28.32 9.49
N GLN A 8 25.59 -28.74 10.58
CA GLN A 8 24.33 -29.44 10.55
C GLN A 8 23.19 -28.56 9.97
N GLU A 9 23.16 -27.26 10.32
CA GLU A 9 22.22 -26.30 9.74
C GLU A 9 22.38 -26.23 8.21
N LEU A 10 23.59 -26.08 7.71
CA LEU A 10 23.88 -26.00 6.28
C LEU A 10 23.52 -27.30 5.54
N GLU A 11 23.80 -28.47 6.14
CA GLU A 11 23.40 -29.77 5.60
C GLU A 11 21.86 -29.89 5.52
N THR A 12 21.14 -29.43 6.55
CA THR A 12 19.66 -29.38 6.57
C THR A 12 19.14 -28.44 5.48
N MET A 13 19.70 -27.24 5.36
CA MET A 13 19.32 -26.30 4.30
C MET A 13 19.56 -26.87 2.90
N SER A 14 20.65 -27.59 2.69
CA SER A 14 20.94 -28.29 1.44
C SER A 14 19.90 -29.36 1.15
N ALA A 15 19.59 -30.21 2.13
CA ALA A 15 18.55 -31.25 1.99
C ALA A 15 17.16 -30.62 1.70
N ASN A 16 16.82 -29.51 2.35
CA ASN A 16 15.61 -28.77 2.06
C ASN A 16 15.57 -28.29 0.60
N CYS A 17 16.69 -27.77 0.06
CA CYS A 17 16.76 -27.36 -1.34
C CYS A 17 16.47 -28.51 -2.30
N TYR A 18 17.00 -29.70 -2.06
CA TYR A 18 16.69 -30.90 -2.87
C TYR A 18 15.21 -31.27 -2.79
N GLN A 19 14.62 -31.23 -1.58
CA GLN A 19 13.22 -31.57 -1.38
C GLN A 19 12.28 -30.59 -2.10
N ILE A 20 12.51 -29.29 -1.98
CA ILE A 20 11.64 -28.26 -2.58
C ILE A 20 11.87 -28.09 -4.08
N ALA A 21 13.02 -28.52 -4.63
CA ALA A 21 13.26 -28.49 -6.07
C ALA A 21 12.46 -29.53 -6.85
N GLY A 22 12.14 -30.66 -6.22
CA GLY A 22 11.40 -31.76 -6.83
C GLY A 22 10.02 -32.02 -6.27
N GLY A 23 9.57 -31.24 -5.28
CA GLY A 23 8.30 -31.47 -4.61
C GLY A 23 7.82 -30.30 -3.76
N VAL A 24 6.68 -30.51 -3.12
CA VAL A 24 6.10 -29.51 -2.20
C VAL A 24 6.81 -29.55 -0.85
N PRO A 25 6.94 -28.40 -0.14
CA PRO A 25 7.48 -28.36 1.22
C PRO A 25 6.62 -29.21 2.17
N GLN A 26 7.28 -29.87 3.11
CA GLN A 26 6.66 -30.74 4.09
C GLN A 26 6.76 -30.21 5.51
N THR A 27 7.69 -29.28 5.77
CA THR A 27 7.95 -28.69 7.08
C THR A 27 7.92 -27.17 7.01
N PHE A 28 7.80 -26.52 8.17
CA PHE A 28 7.85 -25.06 8.28
C PHE A 28 9.16 -24.50 7.72
N TRP A 29 10.31 -25.12 8.04
CA TRP A 29 11.60 -24.67 7.53
C TRP A 29 11.71 -24.77 6.00
N GLN A 30 11.22 -25.85 5.41
CA GLN A 30 11.16 -25.99 3.95
C GLN A 30 10.27 -24.93 3.32
N ALA A 31 9.10 -24.66 3.90
CA ALA A 31 8.16 -23.67 3.38
C ALA A 31 8.75 -22.25 3.40
N ILE A 32 9.37 -21.83 4.50
CA ILE A 32 9.99 -20.51 4.62
C ILE A 32 11.24 -20.38 3.72
N GLN A 33 12.00 -21.47 3.54
CA GLN A 33 13.15 -21.49 2.64
C GLN A 33 12.73 -21.39 1.18
N LEU A 34 11.69 -22.12 0.76
CA LEU A 34 11.11 -22.00 -0.58
C LEU A 34 10.61 -20.58 -0.84
N PHE A 35 9.87 -20.02 0.12
CA PHE A 35 9.40 -18.64 0.05
C PHE A 35 10.54 -17.64 -0.18
N ASN A 36 11.63 -17.75 0.59
CA ASN A 36 12.80 -16.87 0.42
C ASN A 36 13.44 -17.00 -0.97
N LEU A 37 13.57 -18.23 -1.50
CA LEU A 37 14.11 -18.45 -2.84
C LEU A 37 13.17 -17.90 -3.93
N ALA A 38 11.88 -18.20 -3.84
CA ALA A 38 10.88 -17.74 -4.81
C ALA A 38 10.81 -16.20 -4.85
N THR A 39 10.74 -15.55 -3.68
CA THR A 39 10.71 -14.08 -3.61
C THR A 39 12.01 -13.45 -4.14
N THR A 40 13.17 -14.07 -3.90
CA THR A 40 14.43 -13.62 -4.47
C THR A 40 14.41 -13.66 -6.00
N LEU A 41 13.91 -14.75 -6.59
CA LEU A 41 13.78 -14.86 -8.05
C LEU A 41 12.81 -13.82 -8.64
N ILE A 42 11.67 -13.58 -7.99
CA ILE A 42 10.74 -12.50 -8.38
C ILE A 42 11.43 -11.13 -8.34
N GLN A 43 12.24 -10.86 -7.30
CA GLN A 43 13.00 -9.62 -7.19
C GLN A 43 14.03 -9.45 -8.31
N ILE A 44 14.70 -10.53 -8.70
CA ILE A 44 15.66 -10.54 -9.81
C ILE A 44 14.97 -10.32 -11.14
N GLU A 45 13.85 -11.02 -11.40
CA GLU A 45 13.10 -10.89 -12.65
C GLU A 45 12.55 -9.48 -12.84
N GLY A 46 11.87 -8.94 -11.84
CA GLY A 46 11.10 -7.70 -11.93
C GLY A 46 11.84 -6.45 -11.48
N ASN A 47 13.02 -6.56 -10.86
CA ASN A 47 13.60 -5.49 -10.04
C ASN A 47 12.56 -4.92 -9.06
N GLY A 48 11.72 -5.79 -8.55
CA GLY A 48 10.41 -5.58 -7.95
C GLY A 48 10.29 -4.36 -7.06
N HIS A 49 9.15 -3.71 -7.19
CA HIS A 49 8.72 -2.65 -6.29
C HIS A 49 7.45 -3.12 -5.60
N SER A 50 7.44 -3.08 -4.25
CA SER A 50 6.27 -3.45 -3.45
C SER A 50 5.77 -4.89 -3.68
N ILE A 51 6.66 -5.83 -3.97
CA ILE A 51 6.31 -7.25 -3.98
C ILE A 51 5.94 -7.62 -2.56
N SER A 52 4.66 -7.89 -2.32
CA SER A 52 4.12 -8.12 -0.99
C SER A 52 3.85 -9.59 -0.76
N TYR A 53 3.93 -10.01 0.51
CA TYR A 53 4.08 -11.42 0.88
C TYR A 53 2.75 -12.09 1.23
N GLY A 54 1.66 -11.38 1.08
CA GLY A 54 0.34 -11.91 1.40
C GLY A 54 0.15 -12.13 2.90
N ARG A 55 -0.74 -13.05 3.23
CA ARG A 55 -1.13 -13.41 4.61
C ARG A 55 -0.24 -14.54 5.12
N MET A 56 1.00 -14.19 5.50
CA MET A 56 2.05 -15.15 5.79
C MET A 56 1.75 -16.03 7.01
N ASP A 57 1.06 -15.50 8.01
CA ASP A 57 0.60 -16.25 9.16
C ASP A 57 -0.46 -17.31 8.82
N GLN A 58 -1.14 -17.19 7.67
CA GLN A 58 -2.16 -18.15 7.23
C GLN A 58 -1.55 -19.26 6.36
N TRP A 59 -0.81 -18.90 5.30
CA TRP A 59 -0.28 -19.92 4.39
C TRP A 59 0.89 -20.72 4.98
N LEU A 60 1.59 -20.21 6.01
CA LEU A 60 2.59 -20.97 6.78
C LEU A 60 1.99 -21.82 7.91
N TYR A 61 0.78 -21.49 8.39
CA TYR A 61 0.22 -22.13 9.56
C TYR A 61 0.06 -23.66 9.46
N PRO A 62 -0.36 -24.24 8.33
CA PRO A 62 -0.47 -25.71 8.20
C PRO A 62 0.87 -26.43 8.42
N PHE A 63 1.99 -25.85 7.98
CA PHE A 63 3.32 -26.40 8.19
C PHE A 63 3.75 -26.28 9.65
N TYR A 64 3.50 -25.12 10.26
CA TYR A 64 3.75 -24.88 11.66
C TYR A 64 2.96 -25.85 12.56
N GLU A 65 1.67 -25.96 12.36
CA GLU A 65 0.80 -26.84 13.13
C GLU A 65 1.25 -28.31 13.04
N LYS A 66 1.61 -28.75 11.86
CA LYS A 66 2.13 -30.11 11.62
C LYS A 66 3.44 -30.35 12.37
N ASP A 67 4.38 -29.41 12.32
CA ASP A 67 5.67 -29.54 12.96
C ASP A 67 5.54 -29.50 14.50
N MET A 68 4.65 -28.66 15.05
CA MET A 68 4.35 -28.62 16.49
C MET A 68 3.71 -29.92 16.98
N LYS A 69 2.74 -30.45 16.22
CA LYS A 69 2.10 -31.74 16.55
C LYS A 69 3.09 -32.90 16.56
N ASN A 70 4.07 -32.88 15.66
CA ASN A 70 5.08 -33.93 15.53
C ASN A 70 6.29 -33.70 16.42
N GLY A 71 6.44 -32.55 17.06
CA GLY A 71 7.63 -32.18 17.82
C GLY A 71 8.90 -32.09 16.96
N THR A 72 8.75 -31.74 15.68
CA THR A 72 9.85 -31.74 14.69
C THR A 72 10.83 -30.61 14.96
N ILE A 73 10.33 -29.45 15.37
CA ILE A 73 11.14 -28.27 15.71
C ILE A 73 10.58 -27.57 16.95
N PRO A 74 11.41 -26.97 17.80
CA PRO A 74 10.91 -26.20 18.95
C PRO A 74 10.32 -24.84 18.50
N LYS A 75 9.40 -24.32 19.32
CA LYS A 75 8.70 -23.04 19.06
C LYS A 75 9.68 -21.86 18.93
N GLU A 76 10.73 -21.86 19.73
CA GLU A 76 11.79 -20.84 19.71
C GLU A 76 12.54 -20.82 18.38
N PHE A 77 12.75 -21.98 17.77
CA PHE A 77 13.40 -22.07 16.45
C PHE A 77 12.48 -21.59 15.33
N VAL A 78 11.18 -21.75 15.45
CA VAL A 78 10.20 -21.13 14.51
C VAL A 78 10.31 -19.61 14.55
N LEU A 79 10.37 -19.03 15.76
CA LEU A 79 10.56 -17.58 15.90
C LEU A 79 11.89 -17.14 15.29
N GLU A 80 12.99 -17.84 15.54
CA GLU A 80 14.31 -17.58 14.94
C GLU A 80 14.26 -17.63 13.40
N LEU A 81 13.55 -18.59 12.81
CA LEU A 81 13.37 -18.67 11.37
C LEU A 81 12.59 -17.47 10.80
N ILE A 82 11.55 -17.00 11.50
CA ILE A 82 10.79 -15.80 11.12
C ILE A 82 11.68 -14.56 11.21
N GLU A 83 12.43 -14.38 12.28
CA GLU A 83 13.37 -13.27 12.46
C GLU A 83 14.45 -13.27 11.38
N ASN A 84 15.02 -14.45 11.07
CA ASN A 84 15.97 -14.61 9.97
C ASN A 84 15.35 -14.22 8.62
N GLN A 85 14.09 -14.62 8.37
CA GLN A 85 13.38 -14.23 7.17
C GLN A 85 13.19 -12.71 7.08
N TYR A 86 12.88 -12.03 8.19
CA TYR A 86 12.77 -10.57 8.21
C TYR A 86 14.10 -9.90 7.88
N VAL A 87 15.22 -10.40 8.40
CA VAL A 87 16.56 -9.94 8.01
C VAL A 87 16.80 -10.16 6.51
N LYS A 88 16.45 -11.33 5.97
CA LYS A 88 16.57 -11.66 4.54
C LYS A 88 15.75 -10.75 3.63
N MET A 89 14.56 -10.32 4.05
CA MET A 89 13.73 -9.38 3.31
C MET A 89 14.36 -7.98 3.17
N ASN A 90 15.40 -7.68 3.91
CA ASN A 90 16.17 -6.43 3.81
C ASN A 90 17.46 -6.57 2.96
N ASN A 91 17.81 -7.77 2.51
CA ASN A 91 18.99 -7.99 1.68
C ASN A 91 18.86 -7.53 0.22
N PRO A 92 17.70 -7.64 -0.45
CA PRO A 92 17.60 -7.25 -1.84
C PRO A 92 17.84 -5.75 -2.03
N THR A 93 18.93 -5.42 -2.72
CA THR A 93 19.25 -4.04 -3.10
C THR A 93 18.83 -3.83 -4.55
N LYS A 94 17.96 -2.82 -4.75
CA LYS A 94 17.39 -2.52 -6.06
C LYS A 94 18.10 -1.35 -6.71
N LEU A 95 18.41 -1.50 -8.00
CA LEU A 95 18.92 -0.41 -8.81
C LEU A 95 17.77 0.55 -9.11
N LYS A 96 17.98 1.83 -8.86
CA LYS A 96 17.01 2.90 -9.11
C LYS A 96 17.68 4.10 -9.74
N ASP A 97 16.94 4.82 -10.57
CA ASP A 97 17.38 6.09 -11.10
C ASP A 97 17.48 7.17 -10.01
N LYS A 98 18.20 8.26 -10.33
CA LYS A 98 18.47 9.34 -9.37
C LYS A 98 17.18 10.01 -8.86
N SER A 99 16.20 10.22 -9.72
CA SER A 99 14.96 10.90 -9.35
C SER A 99 14.13 10.04 -8.39
N THR A 100 14.02 8.75 -8.65
CA THR A 100 13.37 7.78 -7.74
C THR A 100 14.07 7.74 -6.38
N VAL A 101 15.40 7.75 -6.35
CA VAL A 101 16.16 7.75 -5.09
C VAL A 101 15.89 9.03 -4.28
N VAL A 102 15.85 10.19 -4.94
CA VAL A 102 15.57 11.48 -4.27
C VAL A 102 14.15 11.51 -3.69
N VAL A 103 13.15 11.15 -4.49
CA VAL A 103 11.73 11.14 -4.06
C VAL A 103 11.50 10.15 -2.91
N ARG A 104 12.23 9.03 -2.88
CA ARG A 104 12.11 8.00 -1.84
C ARG A 104 13.16 8.11 -0.73
N ASN A 105 13.78 9.29 -0.55
CA ASN A 105 14.78 9.56 0.50
C ASN A 105 15.92 8.55 0.52
N GLY A 106 16.42 8.13 -0.63
CA GLY A 106 17.54 7.18 -0.73
C GLY A 106 17.24 5.76 -0.27
N ARG A 107 16.00 5.45 0.12
CA ARG A 107 15.62 4.12 0.60
C ARG A 107 15.66 3.11 -0.55
N GLY A 108 16.55 2.12 -0.44
CA GLY A 108 16.74 1.07 -1.44
C GLY A 108 15.57 0.09 -1.57
N PHE A 109 14.67 0.07 -0.59
CA PHE A 109 13.62 -0.95 -0.44
C PHE A 109 12.28 -0.49 -0.98
N GLY A 110 11.52 -1.45 -1.50
CA GLY A 110 10.30 -1.20 -2.24
C GLY A 110 9.02 -1.11 -1.44
N GLY A 111 9.04 -1.28 -0.11
CA GLY A 111 7.82 -1.30 0.70
C GLY A 111 7.04 -2.61 0.52
N GLU A 112 7.68 -3.72 0.87
CA GLU A 112 7.08 -5.05 0.80
C GLU A 112 6.21 -5.29 2.05
N SER A 113 4.89 -5.37 1.84
CA SER A 113 3.95 -5.62 2.93
C SER A 113 3.80 -7.10 3.26
N LEU A 114 3.67 -7.39 4.55
CA LEU A 114 3.34 -8.69 5.10
C LEU A 114 2.10 -8.53 5.97
N VAL A 115 1.05 -9.31 5.70
CA VAL A 115 -0.24 -9.18 6.37
C VAL A 115 -0.46 -10.34 7.32
N ILE A 116 -1.02 -10.05 8.49
CA ILE A 116 -1.39 -11.02 9.51
C ILE A 116 -2.78 -10.72 10.10
N GLY A 117 -3.39 -11.72 10.71
CA GLY A 117 -4.70 -11.61 11.33
C GLY A 117 -5.85 -11.44 10.33
N GLY A 118 -6.93 -10.82 10.78
CA GLY A 118 -8.16 -10.64 9.99
C GLY A 118 -9.08 -11.84 10.03
N VAL A 119 -9.88 -12.00 8.98
CA VAL A 119 -10.88 -13.07 8.88
C VAL A 119 -10.58 -14.06 7.77
N ASP A 120 -11.14 -15.28 7.85
CA ASP A 120 -11.21 -16.25 6.75
C ASP A 120 -12.30 -15.85 5.73
N ARG A 121 -12.51 -16.73 4.74
CA ARG A 121 -13.53 -16.52 3.69
C ARG A 121 -14.95 -16.57 4.22
N GLU A 122 -15.17 -17.29 5.33
CA GLU A 122 -16.44 -17.42 6.04
C GLU A 122 -16.72 -16.23 6.98
N GLY A 123 -15.66 -15.47 7.36
CA GLY A 123 -15.74 -14.31 8.24
C GLY A 123 -15.35 -14.59 9.70
N ASN A 124 -14.74 -15.74 9.97
CA ASN A 124 -14.24 -16.08 11.29
C ASN A 124 -12.86 -15.47 11.53
N ASP A 125 -12.55 -15.13 12.79
CA ASP A 125 -11.20 -14.71 13.19
C ASP A 125 -10.17 -15.81 12.92
N VAL A 126 -9.02 -15.43 12.37
CA VAL A 126 -7.94 -16.38 12.05
C VAL A 126 -6.62 -16.06 12.75
N THR A 127 -6.70 -15.31 13.83
CA THR A 127 -5.55 -15.08 14.73
C THR A 127 -5.00 -16.41 15.23
N ASN A 128 -3.70 -16.61 15.06
CA ASN A 128 -3.03 -17.85 15.46
C ASN A 128 -1.65 -17.58 16.08
N ASP A 129 -0.93 -18.64 16.49
CA ASP A 129 0.38 -18.52 17.11
C ASP A 129 1.39 -17.79 16.21
N LEU A 130 1.36 -18.00 14.89
CA LEU A 130 2.26 -17.31 13.96
C LEU A 130 1.94 -15.82 13.87
N THR A 131 0.65 -15.43 13.95
CA THR A 131 0.23 -14.03 14.04
C THR A 131 0.96 -13.31 15.18
N MET A 132 0.99 -13.95 16.36
CA MET A 132 1.64 -13.39 17.54
C MET A 132 3.16 -13.38 17.43
N MET A 133 3.77 -14.44 16.88
CA MET A 133 5.22 -14.54 16.68
C MET A 133 5.72 -13.53 15.65
N MET A 134 4.97 -13.24 14.59
CA MET A 134 5.36 -12.27 13.57
C MET A 134 5.40 -10.83 14.09
N ILE A 135 4.52 -10.47 15.05
CA ILE A 135 4.63 -9.20 15.76
C ILE A 135 5.88 -9.17 16.63
N GLU A 136 6.15 -10.27 17.34
CA GLU A 136 7.33 -10.41 18.19
C GLU A 136 8.64 -10.31 17.40
N ALA A 137 8.74 -11.04 16.29
CA ALA A 137 9.87 -10.95 15.37
C ALA A 137 10.09 -9.52 14.84
N SER A 138 9.01 -8.80 14.56
CA SER A 138 9.09 -7.39 14.15
C SER A 138 9.63 -6.49 15.25
N ALA A 139 9.18 -6.70 16.50
CA ALA A 139 9.66 -5.95 17.66
C ALA A 139 11.14 -6.24 18.00
N HIS A 140 11.58 -7.49 17.80
CA HIS A 140 12.97 -7.90 18.03
C HIS A 140 13.92 -7.37 16.96
N THR A 141 13.58 -7.58 15.69
CA THR A 141 14.47 -7.26 14.57
C THR A 141 14.49 -5.79 14.21
N ARG A 142 13.38 -5.07 14.38
CA ARG A 142 13.19 -3.65 14.04
C ARG A 142 13.66 -3.29 12.64
N MET A 143 13.46 -4.21 11.70
CA MET A 143 13.86 -4.03 10.32
C MET A 143 12.87 -3.12 9.57
N MET A 144 13.35 -2.48 8.50
CA MET A 144 12.50 -1.64 7.65
C MET A 144 11.49 -2.47 6.87
N ASN A 145 11.87 -3.66 6.40
CA ASN A 145 11.00 -4.66 5.78
C ASN A 145 10.94 -5.92 6.68
N PRO A 146 9.81 -6.64 6.63
CA PRO A 146 8.57 -6.31 5.92
C PRO A 146 7.81 -5.17 6.59
N TRP A 147 6.99 -4.46 5.80
CA TRP A 147 5.98 -3.58 6.36
C TRP A 147 4.86 -4.42 6.95
N LEU A 148 5.00 -4.73 8.23
CA LEU A 148 4.02 -5.56 8.93
C LEU A 148 2.68 -4.83 9.00
N CYS A 149 1.62 -5.50 8.53
CA CYS A 149 0.25 -5.02 8.50
C CYS A 149 -0.64 -5.98 9.29
N VAL A 150 -1.31 -5.47 10.31
CA VAL A 150 -2.26 -6.25 11.12
C VAL A 150 -3.67 -5.90 10.68
N ARG A 151 -4.41 -6.89 10.22
CA ARG A 151 -5.84 -6.76 9.94
C ARG A 151 -6.63 -6.94 11.23
N MET A 152 -7.56 -6.03 11.47
CA MET A 152 -8.45 -6.04 12.63
C MET A 152 -9.90 -5.95 12.20
N HIS A 153 -10.78 -6.63 12.94
CA HIS A 153 -12.21 -6.64 12.77
C HIS A 153 -12.89 -6.59 14.15
N GLU A 154 -14.20 -6.57 14.17
CA GLU A 154 -15.01 -6.44 15.39
C GLU A 154 -14.60 -7.46 16.46
N ASN A 155 -14.44 -8.74 16.06
CA ASN A 155 -14.16 -9.86 16.94
C ASN A 155 -12.66 -10.17 17.09
N THR A 156 -11.76 -9.26 16.69
CA THR A 156 -10.31 -9.47 16.89
C THR A 156 -9.99 -9.69 18.36
N PRO A 157 -9.22 -10.76 18.70
CA PRO A 157 -8.83 -11.06 20.07
C PRO A 157 -8.14 -9.90 20.77
N TYR A 158 -8.46 -9.72 22.06
CA TYR A 158 -7.91 -8.63 22.86
C TYR A 158 -6.38 -8.70 22.95
N GLU A 159 -5.83 -9.89 23.06
CA GLU A 159 -4.38 -10.14 23.12
C GLU A 159 -3.67 -9.64 21.86
N LEU A 160 -4.26 -9.82 20.66
CA LEU A 160 -3.71 -9.30 19.42
C LEU A 160 -3.73 -7.78 19.40
N LYS A 161 -4.83 -7.15 19.88
CA LYS A 161 -4.93 -5.69 20.00
C LYS A 161 -3.84 -5.12 20.91
N VAL A 162 -3.65 -5.73 22.09
CA VAL A 162 -2.64 -5.31 23.07
C VAL A 162 -1.23 -5.46 22.48
N LYS A 163 -0.88 -6.64 21.96
CA LYS A 163 0.46 -6.90 21.39
C LYS A 163 0.77 -5.96 20.22
N THR A 164 -0.21 -5.66 19.40
CA THR A 164 -0.10 -4.69 18.30
C THR A 164 0.24 -3.28 18.82
N ILE A 165 -0.49 -2.81 19.83
CA ILE A 165 -0.27 -1.48 20.41
C ILE A 165 1.09 -1.40 21.12
N GLU A 166 1.49 -2.43 21.85
CA GLU A 166 2.81 -2.51 22.49
C GLU A 166 3.94 -2.42 21.46
N CYS A 167 3.80 -3.11 20.34
CA CYS A 167 4.75 -3.06 19.25
C CYS A 167 4.82 -1.65 18.63
N ILE A 168 3.68 -0.99 18.40
CA ILE A 168 3.62 0.40 17.89
C ILE A 168 4.31 1.35 18.88
N ARG A 169 4.07 1.20 20.18
CA ARG A 169 4.69 2.02 21.22
C ARG A 169 6.22 1.91 21.27
N ALA A 170 6.79 0.83 20.73
CA ALA A 170 8.24 0.68 20.61
C ALA A 170 8.88 1.66 19.60
N GLY A 171 8.07 2.37 18.79
CA GLY A 171 8.47 3.57 18.08
C GLY A 171 9.23 3.36 16.77
N PHE A 172 9.19 2.17 16.16
CA PHE A 172 9.86 1.91 14.88
C PHE A 172 8.92 1.88 13.66
N GLY A 173 7.65 2.31 13.84
CA GLY A 173 6.71 2.54 12.74
C GLY A 173 5.90 1.32 12.29
N HIS A 174 5.98 0.21 12.98
CA HIS A 174 5.23 -1.02 12.71
C HIS A 174 4.54 -1.57 13.97
N PRO A 175 3.50 -2.39 13.82
CA PRO A 175 2.76 -2.68 12.58
C PRO A 175 1.80 -1.55 12.17
N LYS A 176 1.39 -1.54 10.90
CA LYS A 176 0.24 -0.77 10.41
C LYS A 176 -1.05 -1.52 10.72
N VAL A 177 -2.11 -0.81 11.06
CA VAL A 177 -3.41 -1.40 11.39
C VAL A 177 -4.39 -1.16 10.26
N PHE A 178 -5.05 -2.22 9.80
CA PHE A 178 -6.08 -2.18 8.77
C PHE A 178 -7.41 -2.65 9.35
N ASN A 179 -8.47 -1.87 9.11
CA ASN A 179 -9.82 -2.25 9.50
C ASN A 179 -10.48 -3.04 8.37
N ASP A 180 -10.89 -4.28 8.67
CA ASP A 180 -11.49 -5.18 7.69
C ASP A 180 -12.81 -4.64 7.12
N ALA A 181 -13.65 -3.99 7.91
CA ALA A 181 -14.96 -3.55 7.45
C ALA A 181 -14.88 -2.60 6.23
N PRO A 182 -14.19 -1.44 6.26
CA PRO A 182 -14.08 -0.58 5.08
C PRO A 182 -13.23 -1.19 3.96
N ALA A 183 -12.21 -2.02 4.29
CA ALA A 183 -11.39 -2.66 3.28
C ALA A 183 -12.19 -3.69 2.47
N ILE A 184 -12.97 -4.55 3.14
CA ILE A 184 -13.85 -5.54 2.49
C ILE A 184 -14.91 -4.82 1.65
N GLU A 185 -15.53 -3.75 2.17
CA GLU A 185 -16.49 -2.95 1.41
C GLU A 185 -15.88 -2.37 0.12
N ALA A 186 -14.65 -1.84 0.22
CA ALA A 186 -13.94 -1.32 -0.94
C ALA A 186 -13.64 -2.42 -1.99
N MET A 187 -13.26 -3.61 -1.55
CA MET A 187 -13.04 -4.76 -2.45
C MET A 187 -14.34 -5.21 -3.12
N LEU A 188 -15.47 -5.24 -2.40
CA LEU A 188 -16.78 -5.54 -3.00
C LEU A 188 -17.16 -4.50 -4.06
N LYS A 189 -16.91 -3.21 -3.84
CA LYS A 189 -17.13 -2.14 -4.83
C LYS A 189 -16.26 -2.28 -6.08
N LYS A 190 -15.09 -2.93 -5.97
CA LYS A 190 -14.23 -3.29 -7.10
C LYS A 190 -14.77 -4.49 -7.90
N GLY A 191 -15.79 -5.18 -7.43
CA GLY A 191 -16.43 -6.31 -8.09
C GLY A 191 -15.93 -7.70 -7.66
N HIS A 192 -15.21 -7.80 -6.56
CA HIS A 192 -14.81 -9.08 -5.97
C HIS A 192 -15.99 -9.75 -5.26
N THR A 193 -15.96 -11.10 -5.14
CA THR A 193 -16.93 -11.81 -4.28
C THR A 193 -16.65 -11.52 -2.80
N LEU A 194 -17.61 -11.83 -1.93
CA LEU A 194 -17.44 -11.62 -0.48
C LEU A 194 -16.31 -12.49 0.09
N GLU A 195 -16.21 -13.74 -0.36
CA GLU A 195 -15.15 -14.66 0.04
C GLU A 195 -13.76 -14.14 -0.39
N GLU A 196 -13.65 -13.63 -1.62
CA GLU A 196 -12.42 -13.04 -2.11
C GLU A 196 -12.09 -11.74 -1.36
N ALA A 197 -13.09 -10.86 -1.18
CA ALA A 197 -12.91 -9.61 -0.44
C ALA A 197 -12.42 -9.85 1.00
N ARG A 198 -12.91 -10.90 1.67
CA ARG A 198 -12.44 -11.30 3.01
C ARG A 198 -11.01 -11.83 3.03
N ASP A 199 -10.54 -12.38 1.91
CA ASP A 199 -9.18 -12.93 1.78
C ASP A 199 -8.15 -11.88 1.30
N TYR A 200 -8.49 -10.59 1.34
CA TYR A 200 -7.60 -9.54 0.91
C TYR A 200 -6.29 -9.50 1.72
N SER A 201 -5.24 -9.09 1.05
CA SER A 201 -3.97 -8.69 1.62
C SER A 201 -3.70 -7.22 1.31
N VAL A 202 -2.52 -6.73 1.66
CA VAL A 202 -2.08 -5.37 1.38
C VAL A 202 -0.83 -5.42 0.51
N VAL A 203 -0.81 -4.63 -0.54
CA VAL A 203 0.36 -4.40 -1.39
C VAL A 203 0.92 -3.01 -1.10
N GLY A 204 2.24 -2.91 -1.04
CA GLY A 204 2.89 -1.62 -0.86
C GLY A 204 2.50 -0.91 0.44
N CYS A 205 1.97 0.30 0.31
CA CYS A 205 1.74 1.17 1.47
C CYS A 205 0.44 0.82 2.20
N VAL A 206 -0.69 0.76 1.47
CA VAL A 206 -2.05 0.68 2.06
C VAL A 206 -3.08 0.03 1.13
N GLU A 207 -2.67 -0.56 0.02
CA GLU A 207 -3.53 -0.94 -1.09
C GLU A 207 -4.10 -2.35 -0.89
N PRO A 208 -5.42 -2.52 -0.61
CA PRO A 208 -6.04 -3.84 -0.55
C PRO A 208 -5.99 -4.55 -1.91
N ASN A 209 -5.58 -5.81 -1.89
CA ASN A 209 -5.32 -6.61 -3.09
C ASN A 209 -5.57 -8.09 -2.82
N LEU A 210 -5.84 -8.89 -3.86
CA LEU A 210 -5.98 -10.34 -3.78
C LEU A 210 -4.67 -11.04 -4.16
N PRO A 211 -3.97 -11.68 -3.21
CA PRO A 211 -2.73 -12.39 -3.48
C PRO A 211 -2.90 -13.46 -4.57
N GLY A 212 -2.02 -13.44 -5.57
CA GLY A 212 -2.01 -14.41 -6.66
C GLY A 212 -3.19 -14.33 -7.66
N LYS A 213 -4.11 -13.37 -7.49
CA LYS A 213 -5.27 -13.18 -8.36
C LYS A 213 -5.35 -11.81 -9.00
N GLU A 214 -4.90 -10.78 -8.30
CA GLU A 214 -5.02 -9.41 -8.73
C GLU A 214 -3.64 -8.83 -9.05
N ASN A 215 -3.46 -8.41 -10.31
CA ASN A 215 -2.37 -7.53 -10.71
C ASN A 215 -2.93 -6.11 -10.75
N GLY A 216 -2.58 -5.32 -9.74
CA GLY A 216 -2.98 -3.92 -9.66
C GLY A 216 -1.75 -3.03 -9.83
N TRP A 217 -1.82 -2.07 -10.73
CA TRP A 217 -0.89 -0.96 -10.76
C TRP A 217 -1.19 -0.01 -9.59
N HIS A 218 -0.90 -0.47 -8.39
CA HIS A 218 -1.05 0.33 -7.19
C HIS A 218 0.08 1.38 -7.15
N GLY A 219 -0.30 2.65 -7.12
CA GLY A 219 0.64 3.75 -7.30
C GLY A 219 0.96 4.06 -8.75
N ALA A 220 0.03 3.79 -9.65
CA ALA A 220 0.07 4.12 -11.07
C ALA A 220 0.27 5.63 -11.37
N GLY A 221 0.06 6.46 -10.38
CA GLY A 221 0.30 7.90 -10.41
C GLY A 221 -0.24 8.55 -9.14
N TYR A 222 0.19 9.78 -8.87
CA TYR A 222 -0.28 10.55 -7.71
C TYR A 222 -1.06 11.77 -8.20
N ILE A 223 -2.30 11.91 -7.70
CA ILE A 223 -3.12 13.11 -7.88
C ILE A 223 -2.98 13.95 -6.61
N ASN A 224 -2.43 15.16 -6.75
CA ASN A 224 -2.41 16.12 -5.65
C ASN A 224 -3.76 16.82 -5.56
N SER A 225 -4.62 16.37 -4.63
CA SER A 225 -5.98 16.88 -4.47
C SER A 225 -6.03 18.38 -4.19
N ALA A 226 -5.08 18.90 -3.41
CA ALA A 226 -5.01 20.34 -3.13
C ALA A 226 -4.70 21.15 -4.40
N LYS A 227 -3.82 20.63 -5.29
CA LYS A 227 -3.54 21.28 -6.58
C LYS A 227 -4.72 21.19 -7.54
N ILE A 228 -5.51 20.13 -7.48
CA ILE A 228 -6.76 20.04 -8.26
C ILE A 228 -7.73 21.14 -7.83
N VAL A 229 -7.88 21.36 -6.51
CA VAL A 229 -8.71 22.46 -6.00
C VAL A 229 -8.16 23.82 -6.45
N GLU A 230 -6.84 24.04 -6.37
CA GLU A 230 -6.20 25.28 -6.86
C GLU A 230 -6.54 25.55 -8.33
N LEU A 231 -6.46 24.53 -9.20
CA LEU A 231 -6.82 24.63 -10.62
C LEU A 231 -8.32 25.01 -10.79
N ALA A 232 -9.19 24.39 -10.02
CA ALA A 232 -10.63 24.67 -10.07
C ALA A 232 -10.95 26.11 -9.62
N LEU A 233 -10.20 26.63 -8.66
CA LEU A 233 -10.41 27.99 -8.14
C LEU A 233 -9.78 29.08 -8.99
N ASN A 234 -8.89 28.73 -9.95
CA ASN A 234 -8.05 29.68 -10.66
C ASN A 234 -8.01 29.44 -12.18
N ASN A 235 -9.15 29.24 -12.81
CA ASN A 235 -9.27 29.11 -14.26
C ASN A 235 -8.37 28.03 -14.90
N GLY A 236 -8.12 26.91 -14.19
CA GLY A 236 -7.26 25.81 -14.65
C GLY A 236 -5.76 26.13 -14.60
N ARG A 237 -5.34 27.11 -13.78
CA ARG A 237 -3.94 27.52 -13.60
C ARG A 237 -3.50 27.31 -12.15
N LEU A 238 -2.22 26.99 -11.96
CA LEU A 238 -1.59 27.08 -10.64
C LEU A 238 -1.08 28.50 -10.40
N MET A 239 -1.12 28.95 -9.15
CA MET A 239 -0.86 30.36 -8.82
C MET A 239 0.59 30.80 -9.11
N HIS A 240 1.56 29.91 -8.90
CA HIS A 240 2.98 30.24 -9.04
C HIS A 240 3.68 29.48 -10.19
N ILE A 241 2.90 28.97 -11.14
CA ILE A 241 3.41 28.27 -12.32
C ILE A 241 2.76 28.87 -13.56
N ASP A 242 3.57 29.32 -14.49
CA ASP A 242 3.08 29.88 -15.75
C ASP A 242 2.40 28.82 -16.63
N GLY A 243 1.35 29.25 -17.28
CA GLY A 243 0.65 28.46 -18.28
C GLY A 243 -0.69 27.88 -17.84
N GLN A 244 -1.43 27.39 -18.82
CA GLN A 244 -2.68 26.68 -18.65
C GLN A 244 -2.38 25.19 -18.45
N LEU A 245 -2.71 24.64 -17.30
CA LEU A 245 -2.45 23.24 -16.97
C LEU A 245 -3.69 22.36 -17.05
N GLY A 246 -4.84 22.88 -16.61
CA GLY A 246 -6.12 22.20 -16.72
C GLY A 246 -7.13 23.00 -17.51
N PRO A 247 -8.30 22.45 -17.85
CA PRO A 247 -9.39 23.18 -18.46
C PRO A 247 -9.86 24.36 -17.56
N ASP A 248 -10.29 25.43 -18.20
CA ASP A 248 -10.91 26.56 -17.51
C ASP A 248 -12.38 26.24 -17.21
N TYR A 249 -12.72 26.03 -15.95
CA TYR A 249 -14.09 25.85 -15.47
C TYR A 249 -14.58 27.03 -14.64
N GLY A 250 -13.84 28.13 -14.64
CA GLY A 250 -14.14 29.34 -13.87
C GLY A 250 -13.14 29.58 -12.73
N SER A 251 -13.51 30.48 -11.85
CA SER A 251 -12.66 30.91 -10.73
C SER A 251 -13.49 31.22 -9.49
N LEU A 252 -12.89 31.14 -8.31
CA LEU A 252 -13.52 31.56 -7.05
C LEU A 252 -14.00 33.03 -7.09
N ARG A 253 -13.40 33.85 -7.95
CA ARG A 253 -13.83 35.24 -8.21
C ARG A 253 -15.21 35.33 -8.86
N THR A 254 -15.64 34.31 -9.60
CA THR A 254 -16.86 34.33 -10.40
C THR A 254 -17.96 33.43 -9.88
N TYR A 255 -17.64 32.43 -9.07
CA TYR A 255 -18.63 31.51 -8.52
C TYR A 255 -19.59 32.22 -7.58
N LYS A 256 -20.86 31.85 -7.67
CA LYS A 256 -21.97 32.44 -6.89
C LYS A 256 -22.41 31.55 -5.74
N THR A 257 -22.18 30.26 -5.87
CA THR A 257 -22.56 29.25 -4.88
C THR A 257 -21.40 28.30 -4.59
N PHE A 258 -21.43 27.65 -3.44
CA PHE A 258 -20.44 26.62 -3.11
C PHE A 258 -20.59 25.38 -4.00
N ASP A 259 -21.80 25.09 -4.48
CA ASP A 259 -22.04 23.98 -5.40
C ASP A 259 -21.32 24.18 -6.75
N GLU A 260 -21.22 25.42 -7.25
CA GLU A 260 -20.40 25.73 -8.45
C GLU A 260 -18.92 25.45 -8.21
N VAL A 261 -18.41 25.68 -7.00
CA VAL A 261 -17.03 25.32 -6.62
C VAL A 261 -16.85 23.82 -6.67
N LEU A 262 -17.76 23.06 -6.04
CA LEU A 262 -17.69 21.59 -6.04
C LEU A 262 -17.78 21.01 -7.44
N GLU A 263 -18.67 21.53 -8.29
CA GLU A 263 -18.78 21.10 -9.69
C GLU A 263 -17.48 21.35 -10.47
N ALA A 264 -16.84 22.49 -10.27
CA ALA A 264 -15.54 22.79 -10.91
C ALA A 264 -14.43 21.87 -10.42
N VAL A 265 -14.40 21.55 -9.13
CA VAL A 265 -13.45 20.60 -8.53
C VAL A 265 -13.66 19.20 -9.10
N ASP A 266 -14.90 18.72 -9.18
CA ASP A 266 -15.24 17.41 -9.74
C ASP A 266 -14.82 17.31 -11.22
N LYS A 267 -15.07 18.34 -12.01
CA LYS A 267 -14.64 18.42 -13.42
C LYS A 267 -13.12 18.39 -13.55
N GLN A 268 -12.36 19.07 -12.69
CA GLN A 268 -10.91 19.02 -12.68
C GLN A 268 -10.41 17.62 -12.29
N PHE A 269 -10.99 17.00 -11.28
CA PHE A 269 -10.65 15.62 -10.92
C PHE A 269 -10.90 14.66 -12.08
N ALA A 270 -12.06 14.73 -12.72
CA ALA A 270 -12.41 13.89 -13.87
C ALA A 270 -11.39 14.05 -15.02
N TYR A 271 -11.04 15.29 -15.35
CA TYR A 271 -10.03 15.56 -16.38
C TYR A 271 -8.67 14.92 -16.05
N TRP A 272 -8.15 15.12 -14.84
CA TRP A 272 -6.85 14.60 -14.46
C TRP A 272 -6.82 13.09 -14.27
N CYS A 273 -7.92 12.48 -13.81
CA CYS A 273 -8.07 11.02 -13.80
C CYS A 273 -7.96 10.45 -15.22
N GLU A 274 -8.55 11.09 -16.22
CA GLU A 274 -8.45 10.66 -17.60
C GLU A 274 -7.03 10.83 -18.18
N GLN A 275 -6.31 11.91 -17.82
CA GLN A 275 -4.92 12.10 -18.24
C GLN A 275 -4.03 10.99 -17.63
N ILE A 276 -4.21 10.64 -16.36
CA ILE A 276 -3.46 9.56 -15.70
C ILE A 276 -3.80 8.21 -16.34
N ARG A 277 -5.08 7.96 -16.64
CA ARG A 277 -5.50 6.72 -17.32
C ARG A 277 -4.77 6.57 -18.65
N GLY A 278 -4.85 7.57 -19.51
CA GLY A 278 -4.19 7.56 -20.82
C GLY A 278 -2.67 7.38 -20.71
N SER A 279 -2.02 7.99 -19.72
CA SER A 279 -0.59 7.79 -19.46
C SER A 279 -0.28 6.35 -19.05
N ASN A 280 -1.12 5.73 -18.22
CA ASN A 280 -0.93 4.35 -17.78
C ASN A 280 -1.18 3.34 -18.91
N ASP A 281 -2.10 3.61 -19.84
CA ASP A 281 -2.29 2.77 -21.03
C ASP A 281 -0.99 2.66 -21.85
N VAL A 282 -0.25 3.76 -21.99
CA VAL A 282 1.07 3.77 -22.66
C VAL A 282 2.12 3.00 -21.85
N ILE A 283 2.13 3.14 -20.54
CA ILE A 283 3.04 2.42 -19.64
C ILE A 283 2.77 0.92 -19.71
N ASP A 284 1.52 0.49 -19.70
CA ASP A 284 1.13 -0.93 -19.82
C ASP A 284 1.61 -1.54 -21.14
N ILE A 285 1.46 -0.81 -22.25
CA ILE A 285 2.01 -1.22 -23.56
C ILE A 285 3.53 -1.38 -23.48
N ALA A 286 4.23 -0.40 -22.89
CA ALA A 286 5.68 -0.44 -22.75
C ALA A 286 6.14 -1.64 -21.88
N HIS A 287 5.47 -1.92 -20.77
CA HIS A 287 5.80 -3.08 -19.93
C HIS A 287 5.59 -4.39 -20.67
N ARG A 288 4.48 -4.54 -21.38
CA ARG A 288 4.20 -5.72 -22.19
C ARG A 288 5.29 -5.98 -23.23
N GLU A 289 5.74 -4.94 -23.94
CA GLU A 289 6.71 -5.07 -25.03
C GLU A 289 8.16 -5.23 -24.53
N VAL A 290 8.51 -4.54 -23.44
CA VAL A 290 9.91 -4.39 -23.02
C VAL A 290 10.26 -5.28 -21.83
N LYS A 291 9.29 -5.57 -20.94
CA LYS A 291 9.55 -6.21 -19.66
C LYS A 291 8.50 -7.28 -19.30
N PRO A 292 8.39 -8.36 -20.07
CA PRO A 292 7.56 -9.49 -19.66
C PRO A 292 8.11 -10.13 -18.38
N LEU A 293 7.21 -10.67 -17.54
CA LEU A 293 7.50 -11.25 -16.24
C LEU A 293 6.97 -12.70 -16.16
N PRO A 294 7.57 -13.67 -16.88
CA PRO A 294 7.05 -15.02 -16.98
C PRO A 294 7.08 -15.81 -15.67
N TYR A 295 8.10 -15.61 -14.84
CA TYR A 295 8.23 -16.34 -13.59
C TYR A 295 7.11 -15.98 -12.61
N ILE A 296 6.91 -14.68 -12.33
CA ILE A 296 5.80 -14.28 -11.45
C ILE A 296 4.44 -14.59 -12.07
N SER A 297 4.30 -14.53 -13.39
CA SER A 297 3.06 -14.86 -14.10
C SER A 297 2.63 -16.31 -13.88
N SER A 298 3.57 -17.24 -13.71
CA SER A 298 3.27 -18.64 -13.39
C SER A 298 2.63 -18.84 -12.01
N MET A 299 2.66 -17.84 -11.16
CA MET A 299 2.09 -17.87 -9.80
C MET A 299 0.74 -17.13 -9.70
N TYR A 300 0.26 -16.55 -10.80
CA TYR A 300 -1.01 -15.82 -10.83
C TYR A 300 -2.11 -16.65 -11.53
N GLU A 301 -3.29 -16.65 -10.87
CA GLU A 301 -4.51 -17.29 -11.42
C GLU A 301 -4.82 -16.73 -12.80
N ASP A 302 -5.16 -17.60 -13.74
CA ASP A 302 -5.52 -17.35 -15.13
C ASP A 302 -4.34 -17.04 -16.09
N CYS A 303 -3.15 -16.68 -15.62
CA CYS A 303 -2.05 -16.34 -16.52
C CYS A 303 -1.64 -17.51 -17.42
N ILE A 304 -1.53 -18.71 -16.85
CA ILE A 304 -1.16 -19.93 -17.61
C ILE A 304 -2.31 -20.34 -18.53
N GLU A 305 -3.54 -20.37 -18.03
CA GLU A 305 -4.74 -20.76 -18.77
C GLU A 305 -5.00 -19.84 -19.96
N ARG A 306 -4.76 -18.55 -19.80
CA ARG A 306 -4.90 -17.54 -20.86
C ARG A 306 -3.69 -17.48 -21.79
N GLY A 307 -2.55 -18.06 -21.40
CA GLY A 307 -1.28 -17.94 -22.13
C GLY A 307 -0.79 -16.48 -22.20
N LYS A 308 -1.02 -15.69 -21.14
CA LYS A 308 -0.69 -14.27 -21.09
C LYS A 308 0.13 -13.93 -19.86
N CYS A 309 1.13 -13.07 -20.07
CA CYS A 309 1.90 -12.51 -18.98
C CYS A 309 1.03 -11.62 -18.08
N ILE A 310 1.40 -11.50 -16.83
CA ILE A 310 0.76 -10.58 -15.87
C ILE A 310 0.77 -9.12 -16.40
N THR A 311 1.81 -8.72 -17.14
CA THR A 311 1.93 -7.40 -17.80
C THR A 311 1.06 -7.25 -19.05
N GLU A 312 0.41 -8.33 -19.51
CA GLU A 312 -0.56 -8.35 -20.62
C GLU A 312 -2.00 -8.49 -20.16
N GLY A 313 -2.26 -8.31 -18.87
CA GLY A 313 -3.57 -8.55 -18.29
C GLY A 313 -3.90 -10.02 -18.14
N GLY A 314 -2.90 -10.91 -17.97
CA GLY A 314 -3.09 -12.35 -17.80
C GLY A 314 -3.74 -12.73 -16.48
N ALA A 315 -3.56 -11.96 -15.41
CA ALA A 315 -4.16 -12.23 -14.12
C ALA A 315 -5.70 -12.18 -14.16
N LYS A 316 -6.35 -12.83 -13.20
CA LYS A 316 -7.81 -12.84 -13.07
C LYS A 316 -8.39 -11.42 -12.98
N TYR A 317 -7.77 -10.57 -12.18
CA TYR A 317 -8.12 -9.17 -12.02
C TYR A 317 -6.94 -8.28 -12.36
N ASN A 318 -7.21 -7.21 -13.13
CA ASN A 318 -6.20 -6.25 -13.56
C ASN A 318 -6.76 -4.84 -13.37
N PHE A 319 -6.17 -4.07 -12.47
CA PHE A 319 -6.60 -2.72 -12.13
C PHE A 319 -5.47 -1.72 -12.27
N THR A 320 -5.83 -0.48 -12.61
CA THR A 320 -4.95 0.68 -12.56
C THR A 320 -5.44 1.60 -11.45
N ALA A 321 -4.61 1.82 -10.44
CA ALA A 321 -4.99 2.52 -9.22
C ALA A 321 -4.10 3.74 -8.96
N PRO A 322 -4.46 4.93 -9.46
CA PRO A 322 -3.83 6.18 -9.05
C PRO A 322 -4.18 6.51 -7.60
N GLN A 323 -3.23 7.11 -6.89
CA GLN A 323 -3.38 7.49 -5.49
C GLN A 323 -3.68 8.98 -5.37
N ALA A 324 -4.68 9.35 -4.58
CA ALA A 324 -4.95 10.73 -4.21
C ALA A 324 -4.13 11.10 -2.97
N ALA A 325 -3.36 12.19 -3.07
CA ALA A 325 -2.60 12.77 -1.98
C ALA A 325 -3.19 14.12 -1.57
N GLY A 326 -3.12 14.47 -0.28
CA GLY A 326 -3.61 15.76 0.21
C GLY A 326 -5.12 15.87 0.33
N ILE A 327 -5.83 14.77 0.59
CA ILE A 327 -7.30 14.74 0.73
C ILE A 327 -7.74 15.60 1.91
N ALA A 328 -7.06 15.51 3.08
CA ALA A 328 -7.38 16.33 4.24
C ALA A 328 -7.20 17.81 3.93
N THR A 329 -6.08 18.19 3.30
CA THR A 329 -5.84 19.57 2.84
C THR A 329 -6.93 20.04 1.88
N CYS A 330 -7.36 19.19 0.94
CA CYS A 330 -8.47 19.48 0.03
C CYS A 330 -9.76 19.79 0.81
N ALA A 331 -10.07 18.94 1.79
CA ALA A 331 -11.27 19.13 2.63
C ALA A 331 -11.19 20.43 3.44
N ASP A 332 -10.05 20.76 4.01
CA ASP A 332 -9.85 22.00 4.77
C ASP A 332 -9.95 23.25 3.90
N ILE A 333 -9.40 23.22 2.68
CA ILE A 333 -9.55 24.31 1.71
C ILE A 333 -11.03 24.52 1.38
N LEU A 334 -11.74 23.46 1.03
CA LEU A 334 -13.16 23.52 0.66
C LEU A 334 -14.03 23.96 1.84
N SER A 335 -13.76 23.48 3.05
CA SER A 335 -14.45 23.90 4.27
C SER A 335 -14.24 25.40 4.55
N THR A 336 -13.00 25.88 4.44
CA THR A 336 -12.65 27.30 4.62
C THR A 336 -13.41 28.17 3.62
N ILE A 337 -13.41 27.81 2.34
CA ILE A 337 -14.12 28.54 1.29
C ILE A 337 -15.63 28.54 1.56
N LYS A 338 -16.20 27.38 1.85
CA LYS A 338 -17.62 27.26 2.18
C LYS A 338 -18.00 28.20 3.30
N GLN A 339 -17.28 28.13 4.42
CA GLN A 339 -17.56 28.91 5.61
C GLN A 339 -17.37 30.42 5.37
N LEU A 340 -16.17 30.84 4.95
CA LEU A 340 -15.82 32.28 4.91
C LEU A 340 -16.44 33.03 3.74
N VAL A 341 -16.57 32.38 2.58
CA VAL A 341 -17.03 33.06 1.35
C VAL A 341 -18.54 32.91 1.16
N PHE A 342 -19.11 31.72 1.35
CA PHE A 342 -20.51 31.47 0.98
C PHE A 342 -21.48 31.54 2.16
N GLU A 343 -21.11 31.02 3.34
CA GLU A 343 -21.98 31.01 4.52
C GLU A 343 -21.90 32.33 5.32
N GLU A 344 -20.71 32.67 5.84
CA GLU A 344 -20.51 33.88 6.64
C GLU A 344 -20.41 35.15 5.78
N LYS A 345 -20.05 35.03 4.51
CA LYS A 345 -19.83 36.14 3.55
C LYS A 345 -18.88 37.20 4.12
N ARG A 346 -17.90 36.73 4.87
CA ARG A 346 -16.91 37.55 5.56
C ARG A 346 -15.81 38.04 4.64
N TYR A 347 -15.47 37.25 3.63
CA TYR A 347 -14.51 37.56 2.58
C TYR A 347 -15.11 37.21 1.23
N THR A 348 -14.71 37.91 0.20
CA THR A 348 -15.00 37.56 -1.19
C THR A 348 -14.04 36.47 -1.69
N GLY A 349 -14.43 35.77 -2.73
CA GLY A 349 -13.51 34.84 -3.40
C GLY A 349 -12.27 35.52 -3.96
N ASP A 350 -12.38 36.79 -4.38
CA ASP A 350 -11.24 37.58 -4.85
C ASP A 350 -10.26 37.89 -3.73
N GLU A 351 -10.74 38.36 -2.57
CA GLU A 351 -9.89 38.65 -1.42
C GLU A 351 -9.14 37.39 -0.94
N LEU A 352 -9.81 36.25 -0.88
CA LEU A 352 -9.18 34.99 -0.46
C LEU A 352 -8.13 34.53 -1.48
N LEU A 353 -8.45 34.56 -2.78
CA LEU A 353 -7.46 34.20 -3.82
C LEU A 353 -6.28 35.15 -3.82
N GLN A 354 -6.51 36.47 -3.67
CA GLN A 354 -5.42 37.46 -3.62
C GLN A 354 -4.49 37.20 -2.45
N ALA A 355 -5.03 36.89 -1.26
CA ALA A 355 -4.21 36.57 -0.10
C ALA A 355 -3.31 35.33 -0.34
N VAL A 356 -3.81 34.32 -1.05
CA VAL A 356 -3.01 33.14 -1.41
C VAL A 356 -1.94 33.52 -2.46
N TYR A 357 -2.27 34.33 -3.46
CA TYR A 357 -1.32 34.85 -4.44
C TYR A 357 -0.18 35.65 -3.80
N ASP A 358 -0.52 36.47 -2.82
CA ASP A 358 0.46 37.28 -2.07
C ASP A 358 1.24 36.44 -1.03
N ASN A 359 1.05 35.11 -1.04
CA ASN A 359 1.64 34.20 -0.05
C ASN A 359 1.38 34.69 1.41
N TRP A 360 0.17 35.22 1.63
CA TRP A 360 -0.33 35.82 2.88
C TRP A 360 0.37 37.12 3.32
N GLU A 361 1.28 37.67 2.56
CA GLU A 361 1.94 38.93 2.89
C GLU A 361 0.92 40.07 2.91
N GLY A 362 0.79 40.78 4.04
CA GLY A 362 -0.20 41.81 4.23
C GLY A 362 -1.61 41.34 4.59
N HIS A 363 -1.83 40.02 4.72
CA HIS A 363 -3.13 39.42 5.02
C HIS A 363 -3.16 38.70 6.39
N ASP A 364 -2.43 39.22 7.39
CA ASP A 364 -2.22 38.57 8.70
C ASP A 364 -3.52 38.18 9.41
N GLN A 365 -4.56 39.02 9.34
CA GLN A 365 -5.83 38.73 9.99
C GLN A 365 -6.56 37.55 9.35
N LEU A 366 -6.57 37.48 8.02
CA LEU A 366 -7.16 36.37 7.29
C LEU A 366 -6.34 35.10 7.51
N TYR A 367 -5.02 35.20 7.47
CA TYR A 367 -4.14 34.07 7.75
C TYR A 367 -4.37 33.49 9.15
N ALA A 368 -4.41 34.33 10.17
CA ALA A 368 -4.69 33.92 11.54
C ALA A 368 -6.09 33.29 11.69
N LEU A 369 -7.08 33.80 10.96
CA LEU A 369 -8.44 33.23 10.96
C LEU A 369 -8.48 31.85 10.33
N VAL A 370 -7.89 31.68 9.14
CA VAL A 370 -7.84 30.40 8.42
C VAL A 370 -7.15 29.32 9.25
N ASN A 371 -6.10 29.65 9.99
CA ASN A 371 -5.38 28.73 10.86
C ASN A 371 -5.97 28.61 12.27
N SER A 372 -7.12 29.21 12.55
CA SER A 372 -7.72 29.16 13.87
C SER A 372 -8.71 28.00 14.01
N SER A 373 -9.00 27.59 15.26
CA SER A 373 -10.05 26.64 15.59
C SER A 373 -11.49 27.11 15.25
N LYS A 374 -11.64 28.34 14.72
CA LYS A 374 -12.93 28.88 14.26
C LYS A 374 -13.29 28.37 12.86
N ILE A 375 -12.32 27.81 12.14
CA ILE A 375 -12.56 27.13 10.87
C ILE A 375 -12.69 25.63 11.15
N HIS A 376 -13.65 24.98 10.49
CA HIS A 376 -13.78 23.54 10.58
C HIS A 376 -12.70 22.84 9.76
N HIS A 377 -11.73 22.27 10.44
CA HIS A 377 -10.68 21.46 9.82
C HIS A 377 -11.03 19.96 9.93
N TYR A 378 -10.67 19.20 8.91
CA TYR A 378 -10.91 17.75 8.79
C TYR A 378 -9.61 16.93 8.74
N GLY A 379 -8.44 17.58 8.76
CA GLY A 379 -7.10 16.97 8.74
C GLY A 379 -6.27 17.24 9.99
#